data_948886bb4fb348c4445e684d970166d5
#
_entry.id   948886bb4fb348c4445e684d970166d5
#
_cell.length_a   1.000
_cell.length_b   1.000
_cell.length_c   1.000
_cell.angle_alpha   90.00
_cell.angle_beta   90.00
_cell.angle_gamma   90.00
#
_symmetry.space_group_name_H-M   'P 1'
#
loop_
_entity.id
_entity.type
_entity.pdbx_description
1 polymer ?
#
loop_
_entity_poly.entity_id
_entity_poly.type
_entity_poly.pdbx_seq_one_letter_code
_entity_poly.pdbx_strand_id
1 'polypeptide(L)'
;MSHWLTLLADLGDAKYPQQIALLRERHEFSQAHANALVMYARGSTSSKRFASPSEYFASIGPAKAKTIRAIIGAIRKKHPNLELVMAWNQPMLRHGDRYVFGMSASTNHLLIAPWDARVLKSLSAKLKSYDVNKKTVKIPIDWKVDAALLDAMIRPQLSIGGTAKRAEPRKSSGKSLKKSSKKTSRKFSR
;
A
#
# COMPACT_ATOMS: atom_id res chain seq x y z
N MET A 1 -13.83 -17.46 -3.38
CA MET A 1 -13.98 -16.12 -4.03
C MET A 1 -15.10 -16.08 -5.04
N SER A 2 -15.22 -17.01 -5.99
CA SER A 2 -16.27 -17.04 -7.01
C SER A 2 -17.70 -16.90 -6.44
N HIS A 3 -18.08 -17.71 -5.45
CA HIS A 3 -19.38 -17.67 -4.78
C HIS A 3 -19.79 -16.24 -4.34
N TRP A 4 -18.91 -15.50 -3.69
CA TRP A 4 -19.22 -14.16 -3.21
C TRP A 4 -19.37 -13.12 -4.32
N LEU A 5 -18.63 -13.31 -5.42
CA LEU A 5 -18.76 -12.44 -6.59
C LEU A 5 -20.07 -12.70 -7.32
N THR A 6 -20.50 -13.96 -7.43
CA THR A 6 -21.82 -14.33 -7.96
C THR A 6 -22.92 -13.72 -7.08
N LEU A 7 -22.86 -13.90 -5.77
CA LEU A 7 -23.82 -13.31 -4.84
C LEU A 7 -23.98 -11.79 -5.00
N LEU A 8 -22.87 -11.09 -5.18
CA LEU A 8 -22.89 -9.62 -5.40
C LEU A 8 -23.40 -9.26 -6.80
N ALA A 9 -23.13 -10.08 -7.81
CA ALA A 9 -23.65 -9.89 -9.17
C ALA A 9 -25.17 -10.10 -9.23
N ASP A 10 -25.70 -11.08 -8.51
CA ASP A 10 -27.13 -11.38 -8.42
C ASP A 10 -27.94 -10.24 -7.78
N LEU A 11 -27.30 -9.34 -7.05
CA LEU A 11 -27.93 -8.13 -6.52
C LEU A 11 -28.18 -7.03 -7.58
N GLY A 12 -27.70 -7.21 -8.81
CA GLY A 12 -27.88 -6.27 -9.91
C GLY A 12 -27.40 -4.85 -9.53
N ASP A 13 -28.28 -3.85 -9.70
CA ASP A 13 -27.97 -2.43 -9.46
C ASP A 13 -27.99 -2.01 -7.99
N ALA A 14 -27.87 -2.95 -7.06
CA ALA A 14 -27.81 -2.62 -5.62
C ALA A 14 -26.72 -1.61 -5.31
N LYS A 15 -27.08 -0.57 -4.56
CA LYS A 15 -26.14 0.46 -4.13
C LYS A 15 -25.08 -0.09 -3.19
N TYR A 16 -23.90 0.53 -3.17
CA TYR A 16 -22.76 0.14 -2.30
C TYR A 16 -23.16 -0.15 -0.84
N PRO A 17 -23.95 0.70 -0.14
CA PRO A 17 -24.36 0.42 1.24
C PRO A 17 -25.18 -0.86 1.38
N GLN A 18 -26.04 -1.19 0.40
CA GLN A 18 -26.88 -2.38 0.40
C GLN A 18 -26.05 -3.66 0.24
N GLN A 19 -25.05 -3.64 -0.64
CA GLN A 19 -24.09 -4.74 -0.81
C GLN A 19 -23.27 -4.98 0.47
N ILE A 20 -22.84 -3.91 1.15
CA ILE A 20 -22.16 -4.01 2.43
C ILE A 20 -23.07 -4.57 3.52
N ALA A 21 -24.31 -4.08 3.62
CA ALA A 21 -25.29 -4.56 4.62
C ALA A 21 -25.56 -6.05 4.43
N LEU A 22 -25.79 -6.51 3.21
CA LEU A 22 -25.99 -7.93 2.91
C LEU A 22 -24.85 -8.81 3.44
N LEU A 23 -23.60 -8.44 3.12
CA LEU A 23 -22.44 -9.23 3.53
C LEU A 23 -22.26 -9.25 5.05
N ARG A 24 -22.54 -8.14 5.72
CA ARG A 24 -22.39 -8.04 7.18
C ARG A 24 -23.51 -8.75 7.94
N GLU A 25 -24.75 -8.54 7.53
CA GLU A 25 -25.93 -8.98 8.27
C GLU A 25 -26.27 -10.45 8.01
N ARG A 26 -26.07 -10.91 6.77
CA ARG A 26 -26.41 -12.29 6.38
C ARG A 26 -25.21 -13.25 6.35
N HIS A 27 -24.01 -12.72 6.27
CA HIS A 27 -22.81 -13.55 6.07
C HIS A 27 -21.67 -13.23 7.06
N GLU A 28 -21.95 -12.46 8.12
CA GLU A 28 -21.04 -12.16 9.24
C GLU A 28 -19.69 -11.56 8.82
N PHE A 29 -19.65 -10.87 7.66
CA PHE A 29 -18.43 -10.17 7.25
C PHE A 29 -18.13 -9.00 8.19
N SER A 30 -16.86 -8.82 8.55
CA SER A 30 -16.44 -7.56 9.15
C SER A 30 -16.59 -6.42 8.14
N GLN A 31 -16.76 -5.19 8.63
CA GLN A 31 -16.87 -4.00 7.77
C GLN A 31 -15.69 -3.91 6.76
N ALA A 32 -14.47 -4.22 7.21
CA ALA A 32 -13.28 -4.17 6.38
C ALA A 32 -13.31 -5.22 5.26
N HIS A 33 -13.71 -6.46 5.56
CA HIS A 33 -13.81 -7.52 4.57
C HIS A 33 -14.95 -7.29 3.57
N ALA A 34 -16.12 -6.83 4.06
CA ALA A 34 -17.24 -6.46 3.18
C ALA A 34 -16.83 -5.34 2.21
N ASN A 35 -16.20 -4.26 2.71
CA ASN A 35 -15.69 -3.18 1.86
C ASN A 35 -14.71 -3.69 0.81
N ALA A 36 -13.74 -4.51 1.20
CA ALA A 36 -12.74 -5.04 0.28
C ALA A 36 -13.38 -5.87 -0.84
N LEU A 37 -14.34 -6.73 -0.50
CA LEU A 37 -15.03 -7.60 -1.45
C LEU A 37 -15.92 -6.81 -2.42
N VAL A 38 -16.73 -5.87 -1.91
CA VAL A 38 -17.61 -5.03 -2.74
C VAL A 38 -16.79 -4.12 -3.65
N MET A 39 -15.71 -3.52 -3.15
CA MET A 39 -14.80 -2.71 -3.96
C MET A 39 -14.14 -3.55 -5.07
N TYR A 40 -13.75 -4.78 -4.76
CA TYR A 40 -13.21 -5.71 -5.75
C TYR A 40 -14.24 -6.06 -6.82
N ALA A 41 -15.47 -6.43 -6.42
CA ALA A 41 -16.56 -6.77 -7.32
C ALA A 41 -16.94 -5.61 -8.26
N ARG A 42 -16.86 -4.37 -7.76
CA ARG A 42 -17.10 -3.13 -8.53
C ARG A 42 -15.92 -2.70 -9.41
N GLY A 43 -14.87 -3.54 -9.53
CA GLY A 43 -13.73 -3.23 -10.37
C GLY A 43 -12.85 -2.10 -9.86
N SER A 44 -12.87 -1.83 -8.55
CA SER A 44 -12.03 -0.79 -7.97
C SER A 44 -10.55 -1.07 -8.26
N THR A 45 -9.87 -0.10 -8.83
CA THR A 45 -8.44 -0.18 -9.13
C THR A 45 -7.59 -0.31 -7.86
N SER A 46 -8.08 0.17 -6.71
CA SER A 46 -7.39 0.03 -5.42
C SER A 46 -7.38 -1.41 -4.88
N SER A 47 -8.31 -2.25 -5.30
CA SER A 47 -8.36 -3.68 -4.94
C SER A 47 -7.56 -4.56 -5.91
N LYS A 48 -7.24 -4.05 -7.10
CA LYS A 48 -6.44 -4.77 -8.09
C LYS A 48 -4.97 -4.76 -7.66
N ARG A 49 -4.35 -5.94 -7.59
CA ARG A 49 -2.92 -6.05 -7.35
C ARG A 49 -2.17 -6.02 -8.67
N PHE A 50 -1.12 -5.22 -8.72
CA PHE A 50 -0.22 -5.15 -9.87
C PHE A 50 1.00 -6.05 -9.62
N ALA A 51 1.25 -6.97 -10.53
CA ALA A 51 2.40 -7.86 -10.47
C ALA A 51 3.70 -7.16 -10.88
N SER A 52 3.59 -6.11 -11.70
CA SER A 52 4.75 -5.38 -12.22
C SER A 52 4.55 -3.87 -12.28
N PRO A 53 5.65 -3.09 -12.28
CA PRO A 53 5.57 -1.65 -12.57
C PRO A 53 4.91 -1.33 -13.91
N SER A 54 5.09 -2.18 -14.93
CA SER A 54 4.48 -1.98 -16.26
C SER A 54 2.96 -2.03 -16.21
N GLU A 55 2.39 -3.00 -15.48
CA GLU A 55 0.94 -3.08 -15.28
C GLU A 55 0.39 -1.86 -14.54
N TYR A 56 1.11 -1.42 -13.49
CA TYR A 56 0.75 -0.22 -12.75
C TYR A 56 0.73 1.02 -13.68
N PHE A 57 1.78 1.21 -14.48
CA PHE A 57 1.86 2.35 -15.41
C PHE A 57 0.77 2.33 -16.48
N ALA A 58 0.40 1.15 -16.96
CA ALA A 58 -0.72 1.00 -17.90
C ALA A 58 -2.06 1.42 -17.26
N SER A 59 -2.24 1.14 -15.96
CA SER A 59 -3.50 1.40 -15.26
C SER A 59 -3.75 2.87 -14.90
N ILE A 60 -2.70 3.67 -14.72
CA ILE A 60 -2.81 5.07 -14.24
C ILE A 60 -2.95 6.10 -15.37
N GLY A 61 -2.89 5.65 -16.62
CA GLY A 61 -2.95 6.48 -17.82
C GLY A 61 -1.61 7.13 -18.22
N PRO A 62 -1.49 7.57 -19.48
CA PRO A 62 -0.22 7.94 -20.08
C PRO A 62 0.43 9.17 -19.45
N ALA A 63 -0.33 10.19 -19.10
CA ALA A 63 0.20 11.43 -18.52
C ALA A 63 0.88 11.18 -17.15
N LYS A 64 0.20 10.48 -16.24
CA LYS A 64 0.74 10.13 -14.91
C LYS A 64 1.93 9.19 -15.02
N ALA A 65 1.83 8.20 -15.90
CA ALA A 65 2.91 7.24 -16.15
C ALA A 65 4.17 7.93 -16.69
N LYS A 66 4.03 8.91 -17.60
CA LYS A 66 5.13 9.71 -18.13
C LYS A 66 5.88 10.42 -16.99
N THR A 67 5.17 11.10 -16.11
CA THR A 67 5.77 11.85 -15.01
C THR A 67 6.45 10.93 -13.99
N ILE A 68 5.80 9.82 -13.60
CA ILE A 68 6.42 8.86 -12.67
C ILE A 68 7.68 8.23 -13.28
N ARG A 69 7.66 7.86 -14.56
CA ARG A 69 8.86 7.35 -15.27
C ARG A 69 9.98 8.40 -15.32
N ALA A 70 9.65 9.67 -15.54
CA ALA A 70 10.63 10.76 -15.52
C ALA A 70 11.26 10.94 -14.13
N ILE A 71 10.46 10.83 -13.05
CA ILE A 71 10.94 10.85 -11.67
C ILE A 71 11.92 9.68 -11.44
N ILE A 72 11.54 8.47 -11.80
CA ILE A 72 12.38 7.27 -11.66
C ILE A 72 13.68 7.44 -12.44
N GLY A 73 13.60 7.92 -13.68
CA GLY A 73 14.78 8.18 -14.52
C GLY A 73 15.74 9.20 -13.91
N ALA A 74 15.22 10.32 -13.41
CA ALA A 74 16.00 11.36 -12.73
C ALA A 74 16.70 10.83 -11.47
N ILE A 75 15.99 10.02 -10.66
CA ILE A 75 16.55 9.40 -9.47
C ILE A 75 17.63 8.39 -9.83
N ARG A 76 17.36 7.47 -10.75
CA ARG A 76 18.31 6.40 -11.13
C ARG A 76 19.55 6.93 -11.85
N LYS A 77 19.46 8.08 -12.52
CA LYS A 77 20.63 8.74 -13.09
C LYS A 77 21.66 9.12 -12.02
N LYS A 78 21.21 9.51 -10.81
CA LYS A 78 22.11 9.85 -9.68
C LYS A 78 22.38 8.67 -8.75
N HIS A 79 21.45 7.76 -8.68
CA HIS A 79 21.47 6.61 -7.76
C HIS A 79 21.19 5.30 -8.53
N PRO A 80 22.12 4.84 -9.39
CA PRO A 80 21.92 3.69 -10.29
C PRO A 80 21.67 2.38 -9.56
N ASN A 81 22.09 2.27 -8.30
CA ASN A 81 21.92 1.08 -7.47
C ASN A 81 20.51 0.94 -6.86
N LEU A 82 19.59 1.87 -7.17
CA LEU A 82 18.21 1.75 -6.73
C LEU A 82 17.40 0.89 -7.69
N GLU A 83 16.76 -0.13 -7.13
CA GLU A 83 15.88 -1.03 -7.86
C GLU A 83 14.43 -0.52 -7.81
N LEU A 84 13.74 -0.61 -8.95
CA LEU A 84 12.29 -0.37 -9.02
C LEU A 84 11.54 -1.67 -8.75
N VAL A 85 10.74 -1.68 -7.70
CA VAL A 85 9.93 -2.84 -7.28
C VAL A 85 8.48 -2.43 -7.03
N MET A 86 7.58 -3.40 -7.03
CA MET A 86 6.21 -3.21 -6.55
C MET A 86 6.12 -3.60 -5.07
N ALA A 87 5.65 -2.67 -4.24
CA ALA A 87 5.33 -2.96 -2.85
C ALA A 87 4.08 -2.16 -2.44
N TRP A 88 3.20 -2.78 -1.64
CA TRP A 88 1.90 -2.18 -1.25
C TRP A 88 1.10 -1.62 -2.44
N ASN A 89 1.19 -2.33 -3.55
CA ASN A 89 0.50 -1.98 -4.80
C ASN A 89 0.96 -0.64 -5.42
N GLN A 90 2.19 -0.22 -5.14
CA GLN A 90 2.77 1.03 -5.61
C GLN A 90 4.21 0.81 -6.09
N PRO A 91 4.71 1.60 -7.07
CA PRO A 91 6.11 1.59 -7.44
C PRO A 91 6.97 2.18 -6.32
N MET A 92 7.95 1.41 -5.90
CA MET A 92 8.90 1.78 -4.86
C MET A 92 10.33 1.65 -5.37
N LEU A 93 11.21 2.54 -4.94
CA LEU A 93 12.64 2.39 -5.12
C LEU A 93 13.26 1.79 -3.86
N ARG A 94 14.11 0.78 -4.05
CA ARG A 94 14.73 -0.02 -3.01
C ARG A 94 16.25 -0.03 -3.18
N HIS A 95 16.98 -0.02 -2.07
CA HIS A 95 18.42 -0.25 -2.00
C HIS A 95 18.69 -1.48 -1.13
N GLY A 96 19.09 -2.59 -1.74
CA GLY A 96 19.11 -3.89 -1.06
C GLY A 96 17.73 -4.24 -0.52
N ASP A 97 17.60 -4.58 0.75
CA ASP A 97 16.33 -4.93 1.39
C ASP A 97 15.52 -3.72 1.91
N ARG A 98 16.00 -2.49 1.71
CA ARG A 98 15.37 -1.30 2.27
C ARG A 98 14.67 -0.46 1.21
N TYR A 99 13.42 -0.11 1.48
CA TYR A 99 12.72 0.89 0.70
C TYR A 99 13.28 2.29 0.99
N VAL A 100 13.42 3.07 -0.05
CA VAL A 100 14.02 4.42 0.00
C VAL A 100 13.01 5.48 -0.41
N PHE A 101 12.21 5.20 -1.44
CA PHE A 101 11.31 6.18 -2.02
C PHE A 101 10.10 5.50 -2.65
N GLY A 102 8.92 6.08 -2.45
CA GLY A 102 7.66 5.59 -2.99
C GLY A 102 6.96 6.62 -3.85
N MET A 103 6.15 6.12 -4.79
CA MET A 103 5.36 6.94 -5.69
C MET A 103 3.98 6.33 -5.86
N SER A 104 2.95 7.18 -5.95
CA SER A 104 1.61 6.71 -6.30
C SER A 104 0.83 7.76 -7.09
N ALA A 105 -0.14 7.29 -7.85
CA ALA A 105 -1.05 8.12 -8.61
C ALA A 105 -2.41 8.19 -7.91
N SER A 106 -2.89 9.41 -7.71
CA SER A 106 -4.27 9.73 -7.32
C SER A 106 -5.06 10.20 -8.54
N THR A 107 -6.34 10.53 -8.36
CA THR A 107 -7.20 11.00 -9.45
C THR A 107 -6.62 12.24 -10.15
N ASN A 108 -6.27 13.28 -9.38
CA ASN A 108 -5.89 14.60 -9.92
C ASN A 108 -4.44 15.01 -9.60
N HIS A 109 -3.64 14.15 -8.97
CA HIS A 109 -2.26 14.45 -8.58
C HIS A 109 -1.44 13.17 -8.44
N LEU A 110 -0.16 13.34 -8.26
CA LEU A 110 0.76 12.26 -7.88
C LEU A 110 1.21 12.49 -6.44
N LEU A 111 1.59 11.41 -5.77
CA LEU A 111 2.21 11.44 -4.45
C LEU A 111 3.63 10.91 -4.56
N ILE A 112 4.56 11.60 -3.96
CA ILE A 112 5.94 11.15 -3.75
C ILE A 112 6.24 11.10 -2.26
N ALA A 113 7.02 10.12 -1.84
CA ALA A 113 7.28 9.89 -0.43
C ALA A 113 8.72 9.38 -0.21
N PRO A 114 9.56 10.10 0.53
CA PRO A 114 10.74 9.50 1.12
C PRO A 114 10.30 8.47 2.17
N TRP A 115 11.03 7.38 2.33
CA TRP A 115 10.68 6.34 3.30
C TRP A 115 10.63 6.87 4.74
N ASP A 116 11.60 7.71 5.09
CA ASP A 116 11.65 8.38 6.40
C ASP A 116 10.98 9.75 6.36
N ALA A 117 9.85 9.88 7.02
CA ALA A 117 9.11 11.15 7.12
C ALA A 117 9.89 12.31 7.74
N ARG A 118 10.97 12.04 8.50
CA ARG A 118 11.84 13.09 9.07
C ARG A 118 12.54 13.90 7.99
N VAL A 119 12.78 13.29 6.83
CA VAL A 119 13.36 13.96 5.66
C VAL A 119 12.46 15.09 5.16
N LEU A 120 11.14 14.92 5.17
CA LEU A 120 10.21 16.00 4.78
C LEU A 120 10.31 17.21 5.72
N LYS A 121 10.48 16.96 7.02
CA LYS A 121 10.65 18.04 7.99
C LYS A 121 11.95 18.81 7.74
N SER A 122 13.06 18.12 7.47
CA SER A 122 14.35 18.74 7.18
C SER A 122 14.35 19.55 5.86
N LEU A 123 13.44 19.22 4.94
CA LEU A 123 13.28 19.90 3.65
C LEU A 123 12.14 20.93 3.64
N SER A 124 11.58 21.29 4.78
CA SER A 124 10.43 22.19 4.89
C SER A 124 10.58 23.49 4.12
N ALA A 125 11.78 24.09 4.13
CA ALA A 125 12.07 25.32 3.36
C ALA A 125 11.96 25.13 1.86
N LYS A 126 12.37 23.98 1.31
CA LYS A 126 12.29 23.64 -0.12
C LYS A 126 10.89 23.18 -0.54
N LEU A 127 10.08 22.79 0.43
CA LEU A 127 8.74 22.26 0.20
C LEU A 127 7.61 23.29 0.40
N LYS A 128 7.94 24.57 0.62
CA LYS A 128 6.96 25.64 0.89
C LYS A 128 5.90 25.80 -0.21
N SER A 129 6.25 25.54 -1.46
CA SER A 129 5.35 25.63 -2.62
C SER A 129 4.56 24.35 -2.90
N TYR A 130 4.75 23.30 -2.08
CA TYR A 130 4.09 22.01 -2.27
C TYR A 130 3.07 21.74 -1.17
N ASP A 131 2.04 20.97 -1.48
CA ASP A 131 1.12 20.42 -0.47
C ASP A 131 1.75 19.19 0.18
N VAL A 132 2.18 19.36 1.42
CA VAL A 132 2.93 18.35 2.19
C VAL A 132 2.04 17.73 3.25
N ASN A 133 1.83 16.43 3.15
CA ASN A 133 1.20 15.61 4.17
C ASN A 133 2.26 15.05 5.16
N LYS A 134 1.80 14.34 6.19
CA LYS A 134 2.69 13.74 7.21
C LYS A 134 3.86 12.92 6.63
N LYS A 135 3.65 12.20 5.52
CA LYS A 135 4.62 11.29 4.92
C LYS A 135 4.78 11.45 3.41
N THR A 136 3.98 12.28 2.77
CA THR A 136 3.92 12.40 1.32
C THR A 136 3.91 13.86 0.89
N VAL A 137 4.37 14.11 -0.32
CA VAL A 137 4.27 15.40 -1.01
C VAL A 137 3.38 15.20 -2.22
N LYS A 138 2.36 16.05 -2.38
CA LYS A 138 1.56 16.10 -3.61
C LYS A 138 2.29 16.90 -4.67
N ILE A 139 2.30 16.36 -5.87
CA ILE A 139 2.86 17.01 -7.07
C ILE A 139 1.82 16.98 -8.21
N PRO A 140 1.81 17.95 -9.11
CA PRO A 140 0.95 17.94 -10.29
C PRO A 140 1.22 16.74 -11.20
N ILE A 141 0.25 16.36 -12.04
CA ILE A 141 0.41 15.27 -13.00
C ILE A 141 1.51 15.59 -14.02
N ASP A 142 1.63 16.85 -14.40
CA ASP A 142 2.62 17.40 -15.36
C ASP A 142 3.84 18.02 -14.68
N TRP A 143 4.12 17.61 -13.45
CA TRP A 143 5.22 18.15 -12.65
C TRP A 143 6.54 18.13 -13.40
N LYS A 144 7.19 19.30 -13.50
CA LYS A 144 8.56 19.40 -13.98
C LYS A 144 9.51 18.84 -12.92
N VAL A 145 10.17 17.74 -13.27
CA VAL A 145 10.96 16.97 -12.29
C VAL A 145 12.10 17.81 -11.72
N ASP A 146 12.04 18.12 -10.45
CA ASP A 146 13.15 18.72 -9.69
C ASP A 146 14.08 17.61 -9.18
N ALA A 147 15.13 17.36 -9.96
CA ALA A 147 16.13 16.34 -9.63
C ALA A 147 16.95 16.67 -8.37
N ALA A 148 17.05 17.95 -8.00
CA ALA A 148 17.75 18.36 -6.80
C ALA A 148 16.91 18.09 -5.54
N LEU A 149 15.60 18.34 -5.62
CA LEU A 149 14.67 18.00 -4.56
C LEU A 149 14.59 16.47 -4.35
N LEU A 150 14.47 15.69 -5.43
CA LEU A 150 14.46 14.23 -5.35
C LEU A 150 15.74 13.67 -4.72
N ASP A 151 16.92 14.20 -5.11
CA ASP A 151 18.21 13.81 -4.53
C ASP A 151 18.24 14.14 -3.02
N ALA A 152 17.77 15.33 -2.63
CA ALA A 152 17.70 15.72 -1.23
C ALA A 152 16.77 14.83 -0.39
N MET A 153 15.72 14.27 -0.99
CA MET A 153 14.82 13.31 -0.34
C MET A 153 15.45 11.92 -0.17
N ILE A 154 16.33 11.52 -1.08
CA ILE A 154 16.87 10.14 -1.15
C ILE A 154 18.21 10.02 -0.43
N ARG A 155 19.12 10.95 -0.61
CA ARG A 155 20.48 10.89 -0.07
C ARG A 155 20.56 10.60 1.43
N PRO A 156 19.77 11.23 2.31
CA PRO A 156 19.79 10.92 3.74
C PRO A 156 19.43 9.47 4.05
N GLN A 157 18.60 8.84 3.22
CA GLN A 157 18.13 7.47 3.44
C GLN A 157 19.16 6.43 3.01
N LEU A 158 20.02 6.76 2.06
CA LEU A 158 21.13 5.90 1.66
C LEU A 158 22.27 5.92 2.69
N SER A 159 22.45 7.04 3.38
CA SER A 159 23.49 7.20 4.40
C SER A 159 23.18 6.45 5.72
N ILE A 160 21.93 6.08 5.99
CA ILE A 160 21.52 5.35 7.21
C ILE A 160 21.90 3.84 7.13
N GLY A 161 22.73 3.44 6.20
CA GLY A 161 23.02 2.07 5.80
C GLY A 161 24.04 1.28 6.62
N GLY A 162 24.30 1.60 7.89
CA GLY A 162 25.25 0.85 8.72
C GLY A 162 24.64 -0.15 9.71
N THR A 163 23.44 0.09 10.23
CA THR A 163 22.85 -0.78 11.27
C THR A 163 21.32 -0.70 11.28
N ALA A 164 20.63 -1.49 10.46
CA ALA A 164 19.23 -1.73 10.69
C ALA A 164 18.97 -3.24 10.75
N LYS A 165 18.75 -3.74 11.97
CA LYS A 165 18.21 -5.07 12.24
C LYS A 165 17.01 -5.33 11.33
N ARG A 166 17.07 -6.45 10.62
CA ARG A 166 15.98 -7.09 9.90
C ARG A 166 14.73 -7.10 10.78
N ALA A 167 13.69 -6.38 10.40
CA ALA A 167 12.37 -6.59 10.98
C ALA A 167 11.88 -7.95 10.50
N GLU A 168 11.94 -8.95 11.37
CA GLU A 168 11.36 -10.27 11.11
C GLU A 168 9.85 -10.15 10.86
N PRO A 169 9.29 -10.95 9.94
CA PRO A 169 7.85 -11.01 9.79
C PRO A 169 7.26 -11.53 11.10
N ARG A 170 6.33 -10.80 11.68
CA ARG A 170 5.57 -11.24 12.87
C ARG A 170 4.97 -12.61 12.58
N LYS A 171 5.50 -13.63 13.22
CA LYS A 171 4.88 -14.96 13.28
C LYS A 171 3.52 -14.77 13.94
N SER A 172 2.47 -15.17 13.24
CA SER A 172 1.13 -15.29 13.80
C SER A 172 1.21 -16.26 14.98
N SER A 173 1.02 -15.77 16.19
CA SER A 173 0.92 -16.59 17.39
C SER A 173 -0.37 -17.39 17.31
N GLY A 174 -0.28 -18.61 16.80
CA GLY A 174 -1.29 -19.64 16.94
C GLY A 174 -1.49 -19.96 18.43
N LYS A 175 -2.56 -19.45 18.99
CA LYS A 175 -2.99 -19.76 20.37
C LYS A 175 -3.50 -21.20 20.36
N SER A 176 -2.65 -22.12 20.81
CA SER A 176 -3.00 -23.52 21.07
C SER A 176 -4.07 -23.55 22.18
N LEU A 177 -5.27 -23.99 21.84
CA LEU A 177 -6.31 -24.32 22.81
C LEU A 177 -5.92 -25.62 23.53
N LYS A 178 -5.46 -25.52 24.76
CA LYS A 178 -5.38 -26.64 25.68
C LYS A 178 -6.80 -27.12 26.03
N LYS A 179 -7.19 -28.28 25.51
CA LYS A 179 -8.34 -29.06 26.01
C LYS A 179 -8.07 -29.51 27.42
N SER A 180 -8.76 -28.95 28.41
CA SER A 180 -8.81 -29.52 29.76
C SER A 180 -9.90 -30.57 29.78
N SER A 181 -9.50 -31.82 29.83
CA SER A 181 -10.41 -32.96 30.13
C SER A 181 -10.71 -33.02 31.62
N LYS A 182 -11.89 -32.60 32.02
CA LYS A 182 -12.39 -32.76 33.38
C LYS A 182 -13.01 -34.16 33.52
N LYS A 183 -12.29 -35.04 34.20
CA LYS A 183 -12.69 -36.39 34.55
C LYS A 183 -13.67 -36.32 35.72
N THR A 184 -14.94 -36.61 35.48
CA THR A 184 -15.97 -36.66 36.54
C THR A 184 -16.06 -38.13 37.01
N SER A 185 -15.52 -38.42 38.19
CA SER A 185 -15.74 -39.67 38.89
C SER A 185 -17.10 -39.62 39.59
N ARG A 186 -18.05 -40.41 39.14
CA ARG A 186 -19.25 -40.74 39.91
C ARG A 186 -18.93 -41.87 40.84
N LYS A 187 -18.93 -41.62 42.16
CA LYS A 187 -18.99 -42.65 43.21
C LYS A 187 -20.47 -42.97 43.44
N PHE A 188 -20.84 -44.22 43.17
CA PHE A 188 -22.05 -44.86 43.71
C PHE A 188 -21.70 -45.43 45.10
N SER A 189 -22.52 -45.19 46.10
CA SER A 189 -22.67 -46.04 47.28
C SER A 189 -24.03 -45.83 47.94
N ARG A 190 -24.76 -46.93 47.96
CA ARG A 190 -25.87 -47.34 48.87
C ARG A 190 -27.05 -46.39 49.04
#